data_d1e459cd7f07077f399e7e6b0faf37da
#
_entry.id   d1e459cd7f07077f399e7e6b0faf37da
#
_cell.length_a   1.000
_cell.length_b   1.000
_cell.length_c   1.000
_cell.angle_alpha   90.00
_cell.angle_beta   90.00
_cell.angle_gamma   90.00
#
_symmetry.space_group_name_H-M   'P 1'
#
loop_
_entity.id
_entity.type
_entity.pdbx_description
1 polymer ?
#
loop_
_entity_poly.entity_id
_entity_poly.type
_entity_poly.pdbx_seq_one_letter_code
_entity_poly.pdbx_strand_id
1 'polypeptide(L)'
;MAANYSEQELSTVANAAMLTGIAVAMVDMGIVSSAIEAVAMTKEIVGATSKYPNNSIIQAAFSEAAIQSGSTKMNKPDIKPEEIQSGAIVDKAIEAVNSAVNMLKDKATPAEIQEYKAFIYTCAEAVAKAAGSGLFGFGSKVSDKETAALTKIKTALGV
;
A
#
# COMPACT_ATOMS: atom_id res chain seq x y z
N MET A 1 1.14 -15.86 21.78
CA MET A 1 0.02 -14.95 22.10
C MET A 1 -0.24 -14.12 20.87
N ALA A 2 -1.50 -13.98 20.44
CA ALA A 2 -1.84 -13.09 19.34
C ALA A 2 -1.48 -11.65 19.75
N ALA A 3 -0.76 -10.93 18.91
CA ALA A 3 -0.43 -9.53 19.17
C ALA A 3 -1.73 -8.72 19.22
N ASN A 4 -1.88 -7.92 20.28
CA ASN A 4 -3.09 -7.11 20.46
C ASN A 4 -2.83 -5.74 19.84
N TYR A 5 -3.39 -5.52 18.65
CA TYR A 5 -3.32 -4.25 17.94
C TYR A 5 -4.55 -3.40 18.27
N SER A 6 -4.34 -2.12 18.56
CA SER A 6 -5.44 -1.16 18.68
C SER A 6 -6.02 -0.78 17.33
N GLU A 7 -7.26 -0.27 17.30
CA GLU A 7 -7.89 0.23 16.07
C GLU A 7 -7.04 1.32 15.39
N GLN A 8 -6.37 2.16 16.15
CA GLN A 8 -5.49 3.18 15.61
C GLN A 8 -4.27 2.57 14.92
N GLU A 9 -3.66 1.53 15.50
CA GLU A 9 -2.53 0.83 14.90
C GLU A 9 -2.95 0.11 13.61
N LEU A 10 -4.08 -0.59 13.63
CA LEU A 10 -4.62 -1.25 12.43
C LEU A 10 -4.93 -0.25 11.31
N SER A 11 -5.51 0.88 11.66
CA SER A 11 -5.79 1.95 10.70
C SER A 11 -4.51 2.57 10.15
N THR A 12 -3.47 2.76 10.97
CA THR A 12 -2.17 3.27 10.52
C THR A 12 -1.51 2.29 9.53
N VAL A 13 -1.54 1.00 9.84
CA VAL A 13 -1.04 -0.08 8.96
C VAL A 13 -1.76 -0.10 7.62
N ALA A 14 -3.09 -0.05 7.63
CA ALA A 14 -3.89 -0.08 6.42
C ALA A 14 -3.73 1.20 5.57
N ASN A 15 -3.70 2.35 6.21
CA ASN A 15 -3.53 3.64 5.53
C ASN A 15 -2.13 3.78 4.90
N ALA A 16 -1.08 3.21 5.49
CA ALA A 16 0.25 3.19 4.89
C ALA A 16 0.28 2.39 3.58
N ALA A 17 -0.35 1.22 3.54
CA ALA A 17 -0.48 0.43 2.33
C ALA A 17 -1.29 1.16 1.25
N MET A 18 -2.43 1.76 1.63
CA MET A 18 -3.28 2.51 0.72
C MET A 18 -2.57 3.73 0.15
N LEU A 19 -1.90 4.52 0.98
CA LEU A 19 -1.17 5.71 0.54
C LEU A 19 -0.04 5.35 -0.42
N THR A 20 0.62 4.22 -0.23
CA THR A 20 1.69 3.75 -1.12
C THR A 20 1.14 3.41 -2.51
N GLY A 21 0.01 2.72 -2.61
CA GLY A 21 -0.65 2.46 -3.88
C GLY A 21 -1.10 3.75 -4.58
N ILE A 22 -1.73 4.66 -3.83
CA ILE A 22 -2.16 5.96 -4.36
C ILE A 22 -0.96 6.80 -4.84
N ALA A 23 0.16 6.78 -4.10
CA ALA A 23 1.35 7.52 -4.48
C ALA A 23 1.88 7.06 -5.85
N VAL A 24 1.91 5.76 -6.11
CA VAL A 24 2.31 5.22 -7.41
C VAL A 24 1.32 5.60 -8.51
N ALA A 25 0.02 5.48 -8.25
CA ALA A 25 -1.02 5.88 -9.20
C ALA A 25 -0.92 7.36 -9.63
N MET A 26 -0.52 8.23 -8.70
CA MET A 26 -0.52 9.68 -8.92
C MET A 26 0.78 10.26 -9.47
N VAL A 27 1.90 9.53 -9.49
CA VAL A 27 3.17 10.07 -10.01
C VAL A 27 3.15 10.32 -11.51
N ASP A 28 2.33 9.57 -12.23
CA ASP A 28 2.09 9.82 -13.64
C ASP A 28 0.73 10.48 -13.81
N MET A 29 0.69 11.79 -13.87
CA MET A 29 -0.51 12.61 -13.98
C MET A 29 -1.31 12.38 -15.29
N GLY A 30 -1.10 11.26 -15.95
CA GLY A 30 -1.90 10.76 -17.06
C GLY A 30 -3.23 10.21 -16.54
N ILE A 31 -4.22 11.05 -16.62
CA ILE A 31 -5.66 10.78 -16.62
C ILE A 31 -5.97 9.29 -16.85
N VAL A 32 -6.83 8.70 -16.02
CA VAL A 32 -7.81 7.69 -16.46
C VAL A 32 -7.80 6.32 -15.83
N SER A 33 -6.87 5.90 -15.03
CA SER A 33 -7.02 4.53 -14.55
C SER A 33 -7.41 4.37 -13.09
N SER A 34 -7.73 5.45 -12.40
CA SER A 34 -8.01 5.44 -10.96
C SER A 34 -9.00 4.35 -10.51
N ALA A 35 -9.97 3.99 -11.36
CA ALA A 35 -10.88 2.90 -11.06
C ALA A 35 -10.23 1.52 -11.21
N ILE A 36 -9.42 1.31 -12.25
CA ILE A 36 -8.71 0.05 -12.52
C ILE A 36 -7.61 -0.17 -11.47
N GLU A 37 -6.89 0.87 -11.13
CA GLU A 37 -5.86 0.88 -10.08
C GLU A 37 -6.46 0.59 -8.71
N ALA A 38 -7.61 1.20 -8.39
CA ALA A 38 -8.34 0.93 -7.16
C ALA A 38 -8.81 -0.53 -7.07
N VAL A 39 -9.28 -1.11 -8.17
CA VAL A 39 -9.66 -2.52 -8.24
C VAL A 39 -8.44 -3.43 -8.05
N ALA A 40 -7.31 -3.12 -8.67
CA ALA A 40 -6.07 -3.89 -8.52
C ALA A 40 -5.59 -3.88 -7.07
N MET A 41 -5.58 -2.72 -6.43
CA MET A 41 -5.22 -2.56 -5.04
C MET A 41 -6.18 -3.31 -4.11
N THR A 42 -7.49 -3.20 -4.34
CA THR A 42 -8.50 -3.91 -3.57
C THR A 42 -8.31 -5.42 -3.66
N LYS A 43 -8.00 -5.94 -4.84
CA LYS A 43 -7.72 -7.37 -5.05
C LYS A 43 -6.53 -7.85 -4.22
N GLU A 44 -5.44 -7.10 -4.16
CA GLU A 44 -4.29 -7.43 -3.32
C GLU A 44 -4.64 -7.38 -1.83
N ILE A 45 -5.41 -6.38 -1.39
CA ILE A 45 -5.87 -6.26 0.00
C ILE A 45 -6.77 -7.44 0.39
N VAL A 46 -7.75 -7.78 -0.43
CA VAL A 46 -8.66 -8.91 -0.16
C VAL A 46 -7.90 -10.25 -0.17
N GLY A 47 -6.89 -10.39 -1.03
CA GLY A 47 -6.06 -11.60 -1.10
C GLY A 47 -4.99 -11.71 0.00
N ALA A 48 -4.72 -10.61 0.73
CA ALA A 48 -3.59 -10.53 1.66
C ALA A 48 -3.61 -11.60 2.75
N THR A 49 -4.76 -11.82 3.38
CA THR A 49 -4.90 -12.78 4.48
C THR A 49 -4.69 -14.22 4.03
N SER A 50 -5.07 -14.56 2.80
CA SER A 50 -4.82 -15.88 2.23
C SER A 50 -3.34 -16.05 1.83
N LYS A 51 -2.70 -15.00 1.35
CA LYS A 51 -1.30 -14.99 0.93
C LYS A 51 -0.33 -15.03 2.12
N TYR A 52 -0.73 -14.42 3.23
CA TYR A 52 0.07 -14.32 4.46
C TYR A 52 -0.69 -14.87 5.68
N PRO A 53 -1.01 -16.19 5.71
CA PRO A 53 -1.90 -16.76 6.73
C PRO A 53 -1.33 -16.71 8.16
N ASN A 54 -0.01 -16.62 8.30
CA ASN A 54 0.68 -16.60 9.60
C ASN A 54 1.15 -15.20 10.02
N ASN A 55 0.87 -14.17 9.25
CA ASN A 55 1.27 -12.80 9.56
C ASN A 55 0.20 -12.12 10.41
N SER A 56 0.48 -11.91 11.69
CA SER A 56 -0.48 -11.35 12.63
C SER A 56 -0.91 -9.92 12.29
N ILE A 57 -0.01 -9.13 11.69
CA ILE A 57 -0.28 -7.75 11.25
C ILE A 57 -1.32 -7.77 10.13
N ILE A 58 -1.05 -8.58 9.09
CA ILE A 58 -1.89 -8.66 7.89
C ILE A 58 -3.25 -9.27 8.24
N GLN A 59 -3.26 -10.32 9.07
CA GLN A 59 -4.51 -10.93 9.53
C GLN A 59 -5.36 -9.94 10.34
N ALA A 60 -4.75 -9.16 11.22
CA ALA A 60 -5.49 -8.21 12.04
C ALA A 60 -5.97 -6.98 11.25
N ALA A 61 -5.16 -6.45 10.32
CA ALA A 61 -5.48 -5.21 9.60
C ALA A 61 -6.37 -5.42 8.37
N PHE A 62 -6.22 -6.54 7.67
CA PHE A 62 -6.84 -6.75 6.35
C PHE A 62 -7.82 -7.91 6.29
N SER A 63 -8.18 -8.53 7.43
CA SER A 63 -9.25 -9.52 7.43
C SER A 63 -10.59 -8.87 7.11
N GLU A 64 -11.46 -9.63 6.48
CA GLU A 64 -12.83 -9.20 6.18
C GLU A 64 -13.56 -8.72 7.44
N ALA A 65 -13.36 -9.43 8.55
CA ALA A 65 -13.92 -9.07 9.84
C ALA A 65 -13.42 -7.72 10.34
N ALA A 66 -12.12 -7.41 10.21
CA ALA A 66 -11.54 -6.13 10.63
C ALA A 66 -12.07 -4.96 9.80
N ILE A 67 -12.23 -5.18 8.49
CA ILE A 67 -12.77 -4.16 7.57
C ILE A 67 -14.27 -3.94 7.82
N GLN A 68 -15.06 -4.99 7.93
CA GLN A 68 -16.51 -4.90 8.14
C GLN A 68 -16.89 -4.34 9.53
N SER A 69 -16.13 -4.69 10.57
CA SER A 69 -16.37 -4.15 11.92
C SER A 69 -15.97 -2.69 12.07
N GLY A 70 -15.20 -2.13 11.12
CA GLY A 70 -14.64 -0.80 11.22
C GLY A 70 -13.45 -0.70 12.20
N SER A 71 -12.91 -1.84 12.65
CA SER A 71 -11.68 -1.87 13.46
C SER A 71 -10.48 -1.36 12.67
N THR A 72 -10.51 -1.54 11.35
CA THR A 72 -9.57 -0.94 10.41
C THR A 72 -10.26 0.15 9.60
N LYS A 73 -9.87 1.39 9.83
CA LYS A 73 -10.40 2.55 9.07
C LYS A 73 -9.41 2.97 8.00
N MET A 74 -9.79 2.79 6.76
CA MET A 74 -9.06 3.33 5.61
C MET A 74 -9.58 4.73 5.31
N ASN A 75 -8.82 5.73 5.72
CA ASN A 75 -9.17 7.13 5.51
C ASN A 75 -8.65 7.62 4.17
N LYS A 76 -9.43 8.47 3.50
CA LYS A 76 -8.93 9.18 2.32
C LYS A 76 -7.72 10.03 2.75
N PRO A 77 -6.52 9.83 2.15
CA PRO A 77 -5.36 10.60 2.52
C PRO A 77 -5.51 12.07 2.12
N ASP A 78 -5.02 12.95 2.95
CA ASP A 78 -4.89 14.36 2.61
C ASP A 78 -3.65 14.54 1.72
N ILE A 79 -3.89 14.71 0.43
CA ILE A 79 -2.87 14.84 -0.61
C ILE A 79 -3.04 16.20 -1.28
N LYS A 80 -1.98 17.00 -1.25
CA LYS A 80 -1.96 18.30 -1.90
C LYS A 80 -1.47 18.19 -3.34
N PRO A 81 -2.02 19.00 -4.27
CA PRO A 81 -1.57 18.99 -5.66
C PRO A 81 -0.06 19.19 -5.83
N GLU A 82 0.56 19.98 -4.97
CA GLU A 82 2.00 20.25 -4.99
C GLU A 82 2.82 19.00 -4.64
N GLU A 83 2.31 18.12 -3.77
CA GLU A 83 2.97 16.87 -3.41
C GLU A 83 2.99 15.88 -4.59
N ILE A 84 1.97 15.93 -5.45
CA ILE A 84 1.90 15.12 -6.68
C ILE A 84 2.90 15.67 -7.70
N GLN A 85 2.87 16.98 -7.96
CA GLN A 85 3.71 17.62 -8.97
C GLN A 85 5.19 17.50 -8.66
N SER A 86 5.58 17.61 -7.39
CA SER A 86 6.97 17.49 -6.93
C SER A 86 7.44 16.05 -6.76
N GLY A 87 6.54 15.06 -6.78
CA GLY A 87 6.83 13.68 -6.44
C GLY A 87 6.98 13.42 -4.94
N ALA A 88 6.74 14.42 -4.09
CA ALA A 88 6.81 14.30 -2.63
C ALA A 88 5.79 13.32 -2.05
N ILE A 89 4.74 13.00 -2.80
CA ILE A 89 3.75 11.99 -2.40
C ILE A 89 4.38 10.62 -2.16
N VAL A 90 5.44 10.27 -2.91
CA VAL A 90 6.18 9.00 -2.72
C VAL A 90 6.94 9.04 -1.39
N ASP A 91 7.56 10.15 -1.05
CA ASP A 91 8.24 10.34 0.23
C ASP A 91 7.26 10.26 1.40
N LYS A 92 6.11 10.90 1.26
CA LYS A 92 5.02 10.84 2.24
C LYS A 92 4.52 9.41 2.47
N ALA A 93 4.40 8.62 1.41
CA ALA A 93 4.03 7.21 1.51
C ALA A 93 5.10 6.39 2.24
N ILE A 94 6.38 6.60 1.93
CA ILE A 94 7.51 5.95 2.61
C ILE A 94 7.54 6.30 4.10
N GLU A 95 7.32 7.56 4.45
CA GLU A 95 7.23 8.02 5.84
C GLU A 95 6.07 7.35 6.58
N ALA A 96 4.90 7.20 5.94
CA ALA A 96 3.76 6.52 6.52
C ALA A 96 4.06 5.04 6.81
N VAL A 97 4.75 4.34 5.89
CA VAL A 97 5.19 2.95 6.11
C VAL A 97 6.21 2.86 7.23
N ASN A 98 7.19 3.76 7.27
CA ASN A 98 8.19 3.78 8.34
C ASN A 98 7.55 4.04 9.71
N SER A 99 6.55 4.91 9.77
CA SER A 99 5.77 5.16 10.99
C SER A 99 5.02 3.93 11.46
N ALA A 100 4.33 3.22 10.54
CA ALA A 100 3.66 1.97 10.83
C ALA A 100 4.65 0.89 11.31
N VAL A 101 5.77 0.71 10.61
CA VAL A 101 6.82 -0.24 10.99
C VAL A 101 7.40 0.07 12.38
N ASN A 102 7.67 1.33 12.68
CA ASN A 102 8.20 1.73 13.99
C ASN A 102 7.24 1.39 15.13
N MET A 103 5.95 1.59 14.90
CA MET A 103 4.89 1.27 15.86
C MET A 103 4.76 -0.25 16.10
N LEU A 104 5.08 -1.06 15.07
CA LEU A 104 4.95 -2.51 15.11
C LEU A 104 6.17 -3.23 15.73
N LYS A 105 7.33 -2.57 15.87
CA LYS A 105 8.60 -3.20 16.28
C LYS A 105 8.53 -3.97 17.60
N ASP A 106 7.72 -3.51 18.54
CA ASP A 106 7.58 -4.12 19.86
C ASP A 106 6.43 -5.14 19.94
N LYS A 107 5.67 -5.31 18.85
CA LYS A 107 4.46 -6.15 18.81
C LYS A 107 4.52 -7.27 17.78
N ALA A 108 5.29 -7.10 16.72
CA ALA A 108 5.42 -8.05 15.64
C ALA A 108 6.86 -8.54 15.51
N THR A 109 7.02 -9.74 14.98
CA THR A 109 8.35 -10.28 14.68
C THR A 109 8.99 -9.58 13.50
N PRO A 110 10.34 -9.56 13.40
CA PRO A 110 11.03 -9.02 12.22
C PRO A 110 10.57 -9.65 10.91
N ALA A 111 10.23 -10.94 10.93
CA ALA A 111 9.73 -11.66 9.76
C ALA A 111 8.35 -11.14 9.32
N GLU A 112 7.43 -10.95 10.26
CA GLU A 112 6.10 -10.38 9.97
C GLU A 112 6.20 -8.95 9.43
N ILE A 113 7.10 -8.13 9.98
CA ILE A 113 7.36 -6.77 9.50
C ILE A 113 7.91 -6.81 8.06
N GLN A 114 8.81 -7.73 7.76
CA GLN A 114 9.36 -7.88 6.40
C GLN A 114 8.29 -8.33 5.41
N GLU A 115 7.43 -9.27 5.77
CA GLU A 115 6.29 -9.69 4.96
C GLU A 115 5.29 -8.55 4.73
N TYR A 116 5.01 -7.75 5.76
CA TYR A 116 4.16 -6.56 5.65
C TYR A 116 4.73 -5.53 4.67
N LYS A 117 6.03 -5.27 4.72
CA LYS A 117 6.71 -4.41 3.74
C LYS A 117 6.62 -4.97 2.32
N ALA A 118 6.86 -6.27 2.16
CA ALA A 118 6.73 -6.96 0.87
C ALA A 118 5.30 -6.89 0.33
N PHE A 119 4.30 -7.03 1.20
CA PHE A 119 2.90 -6.87 0.85
C PHE A 119 2.59 -5.44 0.35
N ILE A 120 3.06 -4.41 1.05
CA ILE A 120 2.90 -3.00 0.61
C ILE A 120 3.53 -2.79 -0.78
N TYR A 121 4.73 -3.31 -1.00
CA TYR A 121 5.37 -3.21 -2.30
C TYR A 121 4.57 -3.94 -3.39
N THR A 122 4.01 -5.11 -3.09
CA THR A 122 3.15 -5.85 -4.01
C THR A 122 1.89 -5.05 -4.39
N CYS A 123 1.27 -4.35 -3.43
CA CYS A 123 0.15 -3.46 -3.70
C CYS A 123 0.53 -2.32 -4.66
N ALA A 124 1.67 -1.67 -4.42
CA ALA A 124 2.20 -0.61 -5.26
C ALA A 124 2.49 -1.11 -6.69
N GLU A 125 3.11 -2.27 -6.81
CA GLU A 125 3.42 -2.90 -8.10
C GLU A 125 2.15 -3.30 -8.87
N ALA A 126 1.13 -3.81 -8.18
CA ALA A 126 -0.15 -4.16 -8.79
C ALA A 126 -0.87 -2.92 -9.35
N VAL A 127 -0.80 -1.80 -8.64
CA VAL A 127 -1.34 -0.51 -9.10
C VAL A 127 -0.62 -0.04 -10.36
N ALA A 128 0.72 -0.02 -10.39
CA ALA A 128 1.49 0.38 -11.56
C ALA A 128 1.21 -0.52 -12.80
N LYS A 129 1.12 -1.83 -12.59
CA LYS A 129 0.78 -2.78 -13.67
C LYS A 129 -0.63 -2.56 -14.20
N ALA A 130 -1.58 -2.23 -13.33
CA ALA A 130 -2.96 -1.96 -13.72
C ALA A 130 -3.07 -0.67 -14.54
N ALA A 131 -2.34 0.38 -14.17
CA ALA A 131 -2.23 1.62 -14.93
C ALA A 131 -1.70 1.38 -16.36
N GLY A 132 -0.67 0.54 -16.48
CA GLY A 132 -0.05 0.18 -17.76
C GLY A 132 -0.91 -0.70 -18.67
N SER A 133 -1.92 -1.39 -18.16
CA SER A 133 -2.73 -2.31 -18.97
C SER A 133 -3.84 -1.64 -19.78
N GLY A 134 -4.08 -0.34 -19.62
CA GLY A 134 -5.01 0.50 -20.41
C GLY A 134 -6.35 -0.12 -20.78
N LEU A 135 -7.38 0.71 -20.96
CA LEU A 135 -8.77 0.27 -21.26
C LEU A 135 -8.91 -0.51 -22.60
N PHE A 136 -7.86 -0.57 -23.43
CA PHE A 136 -7.90 -1.14 -24.78
C PHE A 136 -6.91 -2.30 -25.02
N GLY A 137 -6.31 -2.87 -23.97
CA GLY A 137 -5.50 -4.09 -24.10
C GLY A 137 -4.18 -3.92 -24.91
N PHE A 138 -3.83 -2.74 -25.32
CA PHE A 138 -2.54 -2.42 -25.93
C PHE A 138 -1.61 -1.97 -24.81
N GLY A 139 -0.86 -2.94 -24.25
CA GLY A 139 0.01 -2.77 -23.10
C GLY A 139 0.90 -1.53 -23.19
N SER A 140 0.49 -0.45 -22.56
CA SER A 140 1.46 0.53 -22.16
C SER A 140 2.22 -0.04 -20.97
N LYS A 141 3.53 -0.07 -21.08
CA LYS A 141 4.43 -0.47 -19.99
C LYS A 141 4.22 0.46 -18.82
N VAL A 142 4.49 -0.03 -17.62
CA VAL A 142 4.68 0.82 -16.44
C VAL A 142 5.54 2.04 -16.84
N SER A 143 5.08 3.23 -16.54
CA SER A 143 5.78 4.46 -16.98
C SER A 143 7.13 4.59 -16.28
N ASP A 144 8.01 5.43 -16.84
CA ASP A 144 9.31 5.71 -16.23
C ASP A 144 9.15 6.34 -14.81
N LYS A 145 8.13 7.17 -14.61
CA LYS A 145 7.82 7.77 -13.32
C LYS A 145 7.34 6.74 -12.29
N GLU A 146 6.45 5.84 -12.69
CA GLU A 146 6.00 4.74 -11.85
C GLU A 146 7.14 3.79 -11.53
N THR A 147 7.99 3.47 -12.51
CA THR A 147 9.19 2.65 -12.32
C THR A 147 10.15 3.29 -11.32
N ALA A 148 10.38 4.60 -11.43
CA ALA A 148 11.20 5.35 -10.48
C ALA A 148 10.58 5.36 -9.07
N ALA A 149 9.27 5.56 -8.96
CA ALA A 149 8.55 5.51 -7.69
C ALA A 149 8.64 4.12 -7.04
N LEU A 150 8.39 3.05 -7.81
CA LEU A 150 8.53 1.67 -7.32
C LEU A 150 9.96 1.35 -6.87
N THR A 151 10.97 1.80 -7.61
CA THR A 151 12.38 1.62 -7.24
C THR A 151 12.70 2.33 -5.93
N LYS A 152 12.22 3.56 -5.77
CA LYS A 152 12.40 4.34 -4.54
C LYS A 152 11.73 3.68 -3.34
N ILE A 153 10.49 3.22 -3.51
CA ILE A 153 9.73 2.50 -2.48
C ILE A 153 10.45 1.19 -2.12
N LYS A 154 10.82 0.38 -3.11
CA LYS A 154 11.53 -0.88 -2.91
C LYS A 154 12.80 -0.71 -2.09
N THR A 155 13.61 0.26 -2.47
CA THR A 155 14.87 0.58 -1.77
C THR A 155 14.61 1.04 -0.33
N ALA A 156 13.64 1.92 -0.13
CA ALA A 156 13.31 2.45 1.19
C ALA A 156 12.73 1.37 2.14
N LEU A 157 11.97 0.42 1.60
CA LEU A 157 11.40 -0.69 2.38
C LEU A 157 12.40 -1.83 2.60
N GLY A 158 13.43 -1.95 1.79
CA GLY A 158 14.41 -3.04 1.86
C GLY A 158 13.79 -4.41 1.46
N VAL A 159 13.01 -4.42 0.38
CA VAL A 159 12.32 -5.62 -0.15
C VAL A 159 12.71 -5.89 -1.58
#